data_083589ead0a2e4d30c12398edd014fb9
#
_entry.id   083589ead0a2e4d30c12398edd014fb9
#
_cell.length_a   1.000
_cell.length_b   1.000
_cell.length_c   1.000
_cell.angle_alpha   90.00
_cell.angle_beta   90.00
_cell.angle_gamma   90.00
#
_symmetry.space_group_name_H-M   'P 1'
#
loop_
_entity.id
_entity.type
_entity.pdbx_description
1 polymer ?
#
loop_
_entity_poly.entity_id
_entity_poly.type
_entity_poly.pdbx_seq_one_letter_code
_entity_poly.pdbx_strand_id
1 'polypeptide(L)'
;MVGNKWFKCDLHLHSTASECFRDKSVTAEQWVAECKEKGLDCVALTDHNTGANIDEYKEVAEKNNLVLFPGVELTCSESKVHLLVIFDRNSGTTEVEDFILAMEISRNQFASSEANSPKTVIDVIKYAEEHGYIVIPAHIDEYNGLSSLSHSARKDIFKSPNIPAVQ
;
A
#
# COMPACT_ATOMS: atom_id res chain seq x y z
N MET A 1 -10.80 -31.30 -13.35
CA MET A 1 -9.42 -30.85 -13.14
C MET A 1 -9.49 -29.50 -12.48
N VAL A 2 -8.98 -29.34 -11.26
CA VAL A 2 -8.81 -28.05 -10.62
C VAL A 2 -7.47 -27.51 -11.15
N GLY A 3 -7.53 -26.66 -12.18
CA GLY A 3 -6.34 -25.99 -12.71
C GLY A 3 -6.04 -24.74 -11.90
N ASN A 4 -4.77 -24.34 -11.81
CA ASN A 4 -4.40 -23.04 -11.29
C ASN A 4 -4.90 -21.93 -12.24
N LYS A 5 -5.51 -20.88 -11.68
CA LYS A 5 -5.84 -19.66 -12.41
C LYS A 5 -4.78 -18.62 -12.07
N TRP A 6 -4.19 -18.02 -13.10
CA TRP A 6 -3.26 -16.91 -12.95
C TRP A 6 -4.03 -15.59 -13.00
N PHE A 7 -3.62 -14.66 -12.14
CA PHE A 7 -4.15 -13.30 -12.10
C PHE A 7 -3.01 -12.33 -12.35
N LYS A 8 -3.25 -11.34 -13.20
CA LYS A 8 -2.32 -10.23 -13.39
C LYS A 8 -2.64 -9.14 -12.38
N CYS A 9 -1.72 -8.90 -11.47
CA CYS A 9 -1.91 -7.98 -10.36
C CYS A 9 -0.88 -6.84 -10.41
N ASP A 10 -1.31 -5.64 -10.00
CA ASP A 10 -0.43 -4.55 -9.63
C ASP A 10 -0.80 -4.10 -8.21
N LEU A 11 0.14 -4.24 -7.28
CA LEU A 11 -0.08 -3.99 -5.87
C LEU A 11 0.55 -2.69 -5.38
N HIS A 12 1.06 -1.85 -6.30
CA HIS A 12 1.64 -0.56 -5.98
C HIS A 12 1.14 0.53 -6.93
N LEU A 13 -0.07 0.99 -6.69
CA LEU A 13 -0.70 2.03 -7.50
C LEU A 13 -1.16 3.19 -6.63
N HIS A 14 -0.99 4.40 -7.18
CA HIS A 14 -1.44 5.64 -6.56
C HIS A 14 -2.66 6.22 -7.27
N SER A 15 -3.41 7.02 -6.54
CA SER A 15 -4.49 7.86 -7.05
C SER A 15 -4.16 9.35 -6.93
N THR A 16 -5.15 10.16 -7.25
CA THR A 16 -5.07 11.62 -7.09
C THR A 16 -4.94 12.07 -5.64
N ALA A 17 -5.14 11.17 -4.65
CA ALA A 17 -4.90 11.45 -3.24
C ALA A 17 -3.41 11.55 -2.90
N SER A 18 -2.55 10.80 -3.58
CA SER A 18 -1.09 10.92 -3.40
C SER A 18 -0.54 12.21 -3.99
N GLU A 19 0.30 12.92 -3.25
CA GLU A 19 0.97 14.14 -3.72
C GLU A 19 1.80 13.90 -4.99
N CYS A 20 2.41 12.72 -5.13
CA CYS A 20 3.21 12.33 -6.29
C CYS A 20 2.40 12.10 -7.57
N PHE A 21 1.07 11.95 -7.50
CA PHE A 21 0.22 11.75 -8.67
C PHE A 21 0.05 13.06 -9.44
N ARG A 22 0.58 13.10 -10.67
CA ARG A 22 0.78 14.36 -11.40
C ARG A 22 -0.53 15.01 -11.87
N ASP A 23 -1.42 14.23 -12.48
CA ASP A 23 -2.67 14.74 -13.05
C ASP A 23 -3.81 14.58 -12.06
N LYS A 24 -4.08 15.61 -11.30
CA LYS A 24 -5.13 15.64 -10.29
C LYS A 24 -6.55 15.66 -10.87
N SER A 25 -6.72 15.73 -12.17
CA SER A 25 -8.02 15.70 -12.85
C SER A 25 -8.50 14.28 -13.19
N VAL A 26 -7.66 13.27 -13.02
CA VAL A 26 -8.02 11.86 -13.28
C VAL A 26 -9.11 11.42 -12.32
N THR A 27 -10.24 10.93 -12.87
CA THR A 27 -11.34 10.38 -12.07
C THR A 27 -11.12 8.91 -11.74
N ALA A 28 -11.88 8.38 -10.78
CA ALA A 28 -11.84 6.95 -10.44
C ALA A 28 -12.20 6.07 -11.65
N GLU A 29 -13.15 6.50 -12.49
CA GLU A 29 -13.53 5.78 -13.71
C GLU A 29 -12.38 5.72 -14.73
N GLN A 30 -11.67 6.81 -14.93
CA GLN A 30 -10.53 6.86 -15.85
C GLN A 30 -9.39 5.97 -15.34
N TRP A 31 -9.10 6.03 -14.03
CA TRP A 31 -8.08 5.22 -13.40
C TRP A 31 -8.40 3.71 -13.51
N VAL A 32 -9.64 3.31 -13.20
CA VAL A 32 -10.09 1.91 -13.33
C VAL A 32 -10.08 1.45 -14.78
N ALA A 33 -10.50 2.33 -15.73
CA ALA A 33 -10.47 2.01 -17.15
C ALA A 33 -9.04 1.72 -17.63
N GLU A 34 -8.05 2.51 -17.19
CA GLU A 34 -6.64 2.27 -17.52
C GLU A 34 -6.14 0.94 -16.96
N CYS A 35 -6.48 0.59 -15.71
CA CYS A 35 -6.15 -0.72 -15.13
C CYS A 35 -6.71 -1.87 -15.97
N LYS A 36 -7.96 -1.74 -16.43
CA LYS A 36 -8.61 -2.74 -17.30
C LYS A 36 -7.96 -2.82 -18.67
N GLU A 37 -7.58 -1.68 -19.27
CA GLU A 37 -6.88 -1.62 -20.57
C GLU A 37 -5.51 -2.33 -20.48
N LYS A 38 -4.80 -2.20 -19.36
CA LYS A 38 -3.56 -2.94 -19.09
C LYS A 38 -3.80 -4.43 -18.80
N GLY A 39 -5.05 -4.87 -18.74
CA GLY A 39 -5.42 -6.27 -18.54
C GLY A 39 -5.18 -6.73 -17.09
N LEU A 40 -5.25 -5.83 -16.11
CA LEU A 40 -5.13 -6.18 -14.71
C LEU A 40 -6.41 -6.88 -14.23
N ASP A 41 -6.25 -7.96 -13.47
CA ASP A 41 -7.32 -8.69 -12.80
C ASP A 41 -7.56 -8.15 -11.40
N CYS A 42 -6.48 -7.75 -10.70
CA CYS A 42 -6.55 -7.16 -9.38
C CYS A 42 -5.48 -6.09 -9.18
N VAL A 43 -5.78 -5.15 -8.30
CA VAL A 43 -4.90 -4.02 -7.96
C VAL A 43 -4.95 -3.73 -6.47
N ALA A 44 -3.92 -3.08 -5.93
CA ALA A 44 -4.01 -2.41 -4.64
C ALA A 44 -3.86 -0.90 -4.84
N LEU A 45 -4.72 -0.14 -4.18
CA LEU A 45 -4.60 1.31 -4.11
C LEU A 45 -3.80 1.67 -2.87
N THR A 46 -2.58 2.16 -3.06
CA THR A 46 -1.56 2.34 -2.03
C THR A 46 -1.02 3.77 -2.02
N ASP A 47 -1.91 4.74 -1.86
CA ASP A 47 -1.52 6.14 -1.77
C ASP A 47 -0.61 6.41 -0.55
N HIS A 48 0.29 7.38 -0.68
CA HIS A 48 1.22 7.74 0.40
C HIS A 48 0.48 8.25 1.64
N ASN A 49 0.61 7.53 2.75
CA ASN A 49 0.11 7.92 4.07
C ASN A 49 -1.36 8.41 4.07
N THR A 50 -2.22 7.87 3.22
CA THR A 50 -3.65 8.24 3.17
C THR A 50 -4.51 7.12 2.63
N GLY A 51 -5.77 7.07 3.09
CA GLY A 51 -6.83 6.19 2.58
C GLY A 51 -7.94 6.94 1.82
N ALA A 52 -7.75 8.23 1.53
CA ALA A 52 -8.83 9.15 1.16
C ALA A 52 -9.70 8.72 -0.03
N ASN A 53 -9.14 8.06 -1.04
CA ASN A 53 -9.88 7.70 -2.27
C ASN A 53 -10.33 6.23 -2.31
N ILE A 54 -10.08 5.44 -1.27
CA ILE A 54 -10.29 3.98 -1.29
C ILE A 54 -11.74 3.62 -1.59
N ASP A 55 -12.70 4.18 -0.85
CA ASP A 55 -14.10 3.78 -0.98
C ASP A 55 -14.68 4.12 -2.37
N GLU A 56 -14.37 5.30 -2.89
CA GLU A 56 -14.78 5.74 -4.23
C GLU A 56 -14.21 4.80 -5.32
N TYR A 57 -12.89 4.55 -5.28
CA TYR A 57 -12.21 3.73 -6.27
C TYR A 57 -12.65 2.26 -6.20
N LYS A 58 -12.94 1.74 -5.00
CA LYS A 58 -13.52 0.40 -4.83
C LYS A 58 -14.89 0.28 -5.50
N GLU A 59 -15.77 1.26 -5.25
CA GLU A 59 -17.11 1.25 -5.86
C GLU A 59 -17.03 1.20 -7.40
N VAL A 60 -16.14 2.01 -7.98
CA VAL A 60 -15.93 2.03 -9.44
C VAL A 60 -15.29 0.72 -9.93
N ALA A 61 -14.30 0.19 -9.21
CA ALA A 61 -13.63 -1.05 -9.55
C ALA A 61 -14.61 -2.25 -9.56
N GLU A 62 -15.49 -2.34 -8.54
CA GLU A 62 -16.51 -3.38 -8.46
C GLU A 62 -17.47 -3.34 -9.65
N LYS A 63 -17.95 -2.17 -10.04
CA LYS A 63 -18.82 -1.97 -11.22
C LYS A 63 -18.15 -2.42 -12.52
N ASN A 64 -16.82 -2.41 -12.58
CA ASN A 64 -16.02 -2.77 -13.75
C ASN A 64 -15.37 -4.16 -13.65
N ASN A 65 -15.75 -5.00 -12.67
CA ASN A 65 -15.17 -6.33 -12.45
C ASN A 65 -13.63 -6.29 -12.31
N LEU A 66 -13.10 -5.28 -11.63
CA LEU A 66 -11.72 -5.19 -11.19
C LEU A 66 -11.69 -5.42 -9.68
N VAL A 67 -10.84 -6.34 -9.22
CA VAL A 67 -10.63 -6.54 -7.78
C VAL A 67 -9.69 -5.46 -7.27
N LEU A 68 -10.16 -4.63 -6.33
CA LEU A 68 -9.34 -3.63 -5.68
C LEU A 68 -9.16 -3.99 -4.20
N PHE A 69 -7.91 -4.06 -3.76
CA PHE A 69 -7.52 -4.17 -2.36
C PHE A 69 -7.22 -2.78 -1.80
N PRO A 70 -7.83 -2.39 -0.67
CA PRO A 70 -7.40 -1.23 0.09
C PRO A 70 -5.95 -1.38 0.53
N GLY A 71 -5.21 -0.29 0.52
CA GLY A 71 -3.82 -0.30 0.96
C GLY A 71 -3.31 1.09 1.27
N VAL A 72 -2.08 1.15 1.71
CA VAL A 72 -1.33 2.39 1.92
C VAL A 72 0.15 2.14 1.66
N GLU A 73 0.83 3.09 1.04
CA GLU A 73 2.28 3.16 1.07
C GLU A 73 2.70 3.99 2.28
N LEU A 74 3.05 3.28 3.36
CA LEU A 74 3.47 3.89 4.61
C LEU A 74 4.95 4.26 4.55
N THR A 75 5.29 5.49 4.90
CA THR A 75 6.67 5.93 5.08
C THR A 75 7.10 5.75 6.52
N CYS A 76 8.12 4.94 6.78
CA CYS A 76 8.76 4.79 8.09
C CYS A 76 9.89 5.81 8.25
N SER A 77 10.05 6.38 9.46
CA SER A 77 11.16 7.32 9.73
C SER A 77 12.53 6.65 9.65
N GLU A 78 12.60 5.33 9.85
CA GLU A 78 13.81 4.54 9.70
C GLU A 78 14.28 4.53 8.24
N SER A 79 15.24 5.39 7.92
CA SER A 79 15.76 5.62 6.57
C SER A 79 14.68 5.95 5.51
N LYS A 80 13.53 6.46 5.93
CA LYS A 80 12.38 6.76 5.07
C LYS A 80 11.92 5.55 4.22
N VAL A 81 12.06 4.34 4.76
CA VAL A 81 11.64 3.12 4.07
C VAL A 81 10.15 3.13 3.81
N HIS A 82 9.75 2.75 2.60
CA HIS A 82 8.36 2.60 2.23
C HIS A 82 7.90 1.14 2.35
N LEU A 83 6.71 0.98 2.91
CA LEU A 83 6.04 -0.30 3.08
C LEU A 83 4.64 -0.24 2.47
N LEU A 84 4.34 -1.13 1.54
CA LEU A 84 2.97 -1.36 1.11
C LEU A 84 2.28 -2.19 2.19
N VAL A 85 1.21 -1.67 2.76
CA VAL A 85 0.35 -2.41 3.68
C VAL A 85 -0.98 -2.62 3.00
N ILE A 86 -1.30 -3.88 2.74
CA ILE A 86 -2.49 -4.30 1.99
C ILE A 86 -3.50 -4.89 2.98
N PHE A 87 -4.72 -4.44 2.91
CA PHE A 87 -5.82 -4.81 3.79
C PHE A 87 -6.73 -5.85 3.16
N ASP A 88 -7.62 -6.44 3.98
CA ASP A 88 -8.69 -7.29 3.46
C ASP A 88 -9.52 -6.52 2.43
N ARG A 89 -10.00 -7.22 1.42
CA ARG A 89 -10.81 -6.65 0.35
C ARG A 89 -12.06 -5.89 0.86
N ASN A 90 -12.61 -6.30 2.01
CA ASN A 90 -13.79 -5.68 2.58
C ASN A 90 -13.49 -4.41 3.39
N SER A 91 -12.22 -4.15 3.70
CA SER A 91 -11.80 -2.91 4.36
C SER A 91 -12.09 -1.69 3.48
N GLY A 92 -12.13 -0.52 4.11
CA GLY A 92 -12.40 0.76 3.44
C GLY A 92 -11.43 1.86 3.90
N THR A 93 -11.77 3.08 3.55
CA THR A 93 -11.02 4.29 3.95
C THR A 93 -10.78 4.33 5.45
N THR A 94 -11.81 4.03 6.26
CA THR A 94 -11.73 4.14 7.73
C THR A 94 -10.67 3.21 8.32
N GLU A 95 -10.63 1.94 7.93
CA GLU A 95 -9.66 0.97 8.46
C GLU A 95 -8.23 1.34 8.07
N VAL A 96 -8.03 1.85 6.85
CA VAL A 96 -6.71 2.30 6.40
C VAL A 96 -6.27 3.55 7.17
N GLU A 97 -7.16 4.52 7.38
CA GLU A 97 -6.85 5.72 8.17
C GLU A 97 -6.60 5.40 9.64
N ASP A 98 -7.35 4.48 10.24
CA ASP A 98 -7.14 4.03 11.62
C ASP A 98 -5.77 3.34 11.77
N PHE A 99 -5.36 2.55 10.78
CA PHE A 99 -4.00 2.00 10.73
C PHE A 99 -2.95 3.12 10.67
N ILE A 100 -3.12 4.13 9.81
CA ILE A 100 -2.17 5.26 9.68
C ILE A 100 -2.06 6.01 11.02
N LEU A 101 -3.18 6.20 11.72
CA LEU A 101 -3.20 6.79 13.07
C LEU A 101 -2.47 5.91 14.09
N ALA A 102 -2.66 4.58 14.04
CA ALA A 102 -1.94 3.63 14.90
C ALA A 102 -0.42 3.64 14.62
N MET A 103 -0.02 4.01 13.39
CA MET A 103 1.38 4.25 13.03
C MET A 103 1.88 5.65 13.44
N GLU A 104 1.12 6.37 14.26
CA GLU A 104 1.46 7.69 14.83
C GLU A 104 1.62 8.81 13.78
N ILE A 105 0.99 8.67 12.61
CA ILE A 105 0.81 9.77 11.65
C ILE A 105 -0.54 10.42 11.92
N SER A 106 -0.55 11.70 12.28
CA SER A 106 -1.77 12.43 12.61
C SER A 106 -2.56 12.85 11.35
N ARG A 107 -3.88 13.01 11.48
CA ARG A 107 -4.78 13.33 10.34
C ARG A 107 -4.37 14.57 9.53
N ASN A 108 -3.78 15.57 10.16
CA ASN A 108 -3.29 16.77 9.47
C ASN A 108 -2.01 16.54 8.65
N GLN A 109 -1.41 15.36 8.75
CA GLN A 109 -0.23 14.93 7.99
C GLN A 109 -0.59 13.94 6.87
N PHE A 110 -1.86 13.52 6.78
CA PHE A 110 -2.28 12.58 5.74
C PHE A 110 -1.97 13.12 4.34
N ALA A 111 -1.60 12.23 3.43
CA ALA A 111 -1.19 12.50 2.07
C ALA A 111 0.07 13.39 1.91
N SER A 112 0.67 13.85 2.99
CA SER A 112 1.89 14.67 2.93
C SER A 112 3.11 13.81 2.60
N SER A 113 3.93 14.26 1.67
CA SER A 113 5.23 13.64 1.33
C SER A 113 6.24 13.71 2.48
N GLU A 114 6.04 14.63 3.43
CA GLU A 114 6.91 14.80 4.61
C GLU A 114 6.47 13.95 5.81
N ALA A 115 5.28 13.35 5.76
CA ALA A 115 4.78 12.52 6.85
C ALA A 115 5.56 11.21 6.94
N ASN A 116 5.99 10.89 8.16
CA ASN A 116 6.69 9.64 8.44
C ASN A 116 6.18 9.05 9.75
N SER A 117 5.93 7.75 9.76
CA SER A 117 5.68 7.02 11.00
C SER A 117 6.97 6.95 11.83
N PRO A 118 6.94 7.24 13.14
CA PRO A 118 8.09 7.02 14.02
C PRO A 118 8.35 5.53 14.30
N LYS A 119 7.43 4.65 13.91
CA LYS A 119 7.59 3.21 14.06
C LYS A 119 8.72 2.68 13.20
N THR A 120 9.43 1.66 13.70
CA THR A 120 10.39 0.92 12.89
C THR A 120 9.69 0.01 11.90
N VAL A 121 10.40 -0.40 10.84
CA VAL A 121 9.88 -1.37 9.86
C VAL A 121 9.38 -2.65 10.58
N ILE A 122 10.11 -3.14 11.58
CA ILE A 122 9.73 -4.33 12.36
C ILE A 122 8.45 -4.11 13.17
N ASP A 123 8.25 -2.92 13.73
CA ASP A 123 7.03 -2.61 14.50
C ASP A 123 5.80 -2.59 13.59
N VAL A 124 5.94 -2.03 12.38
CA VAL A 124 4.87 -2.03 11.37
C VAL A 124 4.51 -3.47 10.96
N ILE A 125 5.53 -4.30 10.69
CA ILE A 125 5.32 -5.71 10.32
C ILE A 125 4.58 -6.48 11.42
N LYS A 126 4.98 -6.32 12.68
CA LYS A 126 4.32 -6.96 13.82
C LYS A 126 2.87 -6.52 13.97
N TYR A 127 2.64 -5.21 13.88
CA TYR A 127 1.28 -4.68 13.96
C TYR A 127 0.40 -5.24 12.83
N ALA A 128 0.91 -5.26 11.63
CA ALA A 128 0.20 -5.80 10.47
C ALA A 128 -0.12 -7.30 10.64
N GLU A 129 0.84 -8.09 11.19
CA GLU A 129 0.62 -9.50 11.51
C GLU A 129 -0.53 -9.71 12.48
N GLU A 130 -0.54 -8.96 13.58
CA GLU A 130 -1.58 -9.04 14.62
C GLU A 130 -2.98 -8.73 14.07
N HIS A 131 -3.06 -7.92 12.99
CA HIS A 131 -4.32 -7.50 12.37
C HIS A 131 -4.64 -8.23 11.06
N GLY A 132 -3.78 -9.15 10.61
CA GLY A 132 -4.00 -9.92 9.39
C GLY A 132 -3.77 -9.14 8.09
N TYR A 133 -2.99 -8.05 8.13
CA TYR A 133 -2.60 -7.29 6.95
C TYR A 133 -1.37 -7.89 6.29
N ILE A 134 -1.20 -7.65 5.00
CA ILE A 134 -0.02 -8.07 4.22
C ILE A 134 0.94 -6.90 4.12
N VAL A 135 2.22 -7.12 4.42
CA VAL A 135 3.26 -6.10 4.26
C VAL A 135 4.21 -6.51 3.14
N ILE A 136 4.42 -5.60 2.20
CA ILE A 136 5.37 -5.75 1.08
C ILE A 136 6.33 -4.56 1.12
N PRO A 137 7.62 -4.75 1.42
CA PRO A 137 8.61 -3.69 1.25
C PRO A 137 8.65 -3.19 -0.20
N ALA A 138 8.43 -1.89 -0.39
CA ALA A 138 8.43 -1.27 -1.71
C ALA A 138 9.85 -1.03 -2.22
N HIS A 139 10.05 -1.10 -3.56
CA HIS A 139 11.27 -0.72 -4.29
C HIS A 139 12.56 -0.89 -3.47
N ILE A 140 12.83 -2.12 -3.01
CA ILE A 140 13.83 -2.46 -1.99
C ILE A 140 15.26 -2.00 -2.28
N ASP A 141 15.62 -1.79 -3.53
CA ASP A 141 16.94 -1.37 -4.01
C ASP A 141 17.04 0.15 -4.25
N GLU A 142 15.96 0.90 -4.04
CA GLU A 142 15.95 2.35 -4.16
C GLU A 142 16.36 3.06 -2.84
N TYR A 143 16.48 4.37 -2.92
CA TYR A 143 16.90 5.25 -1.81
C TYR A 143 16.03 5.10 -0.55
N ASN A 144 14.71 4.92 -0.71
CA ASN A 144 13.72 4.72 0.34
C ASN A 144 13.26 3.24 0.46
N GLY A 145 14.06 2.32 -0.08
CA GLY A 145 13.87 0.88 0.05
C GLY A 145 14.69 0.26 1.19
N LEU A 146 14.51 -1.04 1.40
CA LEU A 146 15.20 -1.78 2.48
C LEU A 146 16.73 -1.76 2.35
N SER A 147 17.29 -1.55 1.15
CA SER A 147 18.74 -1.48 0.93
C SER A 147 19.39 -0.31 1.68
N SER A 148 18.63 0.72 2.04
CA SER A 148 19.07 1.85 2.83
C SER A 148 19.33 1.51 4.31
N LEU A 149 18.77 0.40 4.80
CA LEU A 149 18.95 -0.08 6.16
C LEU A 149 20.28 -0.81 6.36
N SER A 150 20.73 -0.88 7.61
CA SER A 150 21.89 -1.69 7.97
C SER A 150 21.69 -3.18 7.64
N HIS A 151 22.79 -3.92 7.43
CA HIS A 151 22.71 -5.36 7.15
C HIS A 151 22.01 -6.14 8.28
N SER A 152 22.23 -5.76 9.55
CA SER A 152 21.56 -6.40 10.70
C SER A 152 20.05 -6.17 10.69
N ALA A 153 19.59 -4.93 10.45
CA ALA A 153 18.17 -4.62 10.38
C ALA A 153 17.48 -5.39 9.24
N ARG A 154 18.08 -5.40 8.04
CA ARG A 154 17.56 -6.20 6.92
C ARG A 154 17.44 -7.68 7.25
N LYS A 155 18.47 -8.25 7.89
CA LYS A 155 18.47 -9.67 8.29
C LYS A 155 17.32 -10.00 9.25
N ASP A 156 17.00 -9.10 10.17
CA ASP A 156 15.92 -9.31 11.12
C ASP A 156 14.54 -9.17 10.47
N ILE A 157 14.40 -8.22 9.54
CA ILE A 157 13.20 -8.06 8.71
C ILE A 157 12.92 -9.33 7.89
N PHE A 158 13.93 -9.84 7.16
CA PHE A 158 13.76 -11.03 6.31
C PHE A 158 13.62 -12.36 7.09
N LYS A 159 13.77 -12.37 8.40
CA LYS A 159 13.40 -13.50 9.24
C LYS A 159 11.91 -13.53 9.57
N SER A 160 11.20 -12.42 9.38
CA SER A 160 9.77 -12.38 9.63
C SER A 160 9.04 -13.26 8.62
N PRO A 161 8.16 -14.18 9.07
CA PRO A 161 7.34 -14.99 8.17
C PRO A 161 6.27 -14.19 7.44
N ASN A 162 6.08 -12.91 7.81
CA ASN A 162 4.98 -12.06 7.34
C ASN A 162 5.36 -11.15 6.19
N ILE A 163 6.52 -11.34 5.59
CA ILE A 163 6.90 -10.69 4.33
C ILE A 163 6.75 -11.71 3.21
N PRO A 164 5.60 -11.76 2.53
CA PRO A 164 5.36 -12.74 1.48
C PRO A 164 6.09 -12.41 0.19
N ALA A 165 6.44 -11.15 -0.02
CA ALA A 165 7.08 -10.64 -1.22
C ALA A 165 7.89 -9.36 -0.91
N VAL A 166 8.70 -8.96 -1.86
CA VAL A 166 9.36 -7.65 -1.95
C VAL A 166 9.18 -7.10 -3.37
N GLN A 167 9.13 -5.80 -3.50
CA GLN A 167 9.04 -5.13 -4.80
C GLN A 167 10.39 -4.49 -5.15
#